data_d0bdff720b55db768a33db311245a193
#
_entry.id   d0bdff720b55db768a33db311245a193
#
_cell.length_a   1.000
_cell.length_b   1.000
_cell.length_c   1.000
_cell.angle_alpha   90.00
_cell.angle_beta   90.00
_cell.angle_gamma   90.00
#
_symmetry.space_group_name_H-M   'P 1'
#
loop_
_entity.id
_entity.type
_entity.pdbx_description
1 polymer ?
#
loop_
_entity_poly.entity_id
_entity_poly.type
_entity_poly.pdbx_seq_one_letter_code
_entity_poly.pdbx_strand_id
1 'polypeptide(L)'
;GIVEEHDIVDGKLIKEGDIIIGIESSGIHSNGYSLINHLIRQKKMKATRDLLTPTYIYTSLVEQLMNEVPVLGMANITGGGIPENLPRCFPKGLRPHVDYNSWELPNVFKRIMLSGEIPEEEMKKVFNLGIGYCVVIPKEAEYDAHDTIKSIGYKSWTIGEVVL
;
A
#
# COMPACT_ATOMS: atom_id res chain seq x y z
N GLY A 1 3.66 21.19 -6.06
CA GLY A 1 4.57 21.46 -4.93
C GLY A 1 5.97 21.79 -5.41
N ILE A 2 6.81 22.21 -4.50
CA ILE A 2 8.23 22.45 -4.75
C ILE A 2 8.98 21.57 -3.76
N VAL A 3 10.03 20.89 -4.20
CA VAL A 3 10.93 20.09 -3.39
C VAL A 3 12.36 20.42 -3.79
N GLU A 4 13.29 20.39 -2.86
CA GLU A 4 14.71 20.56 -3.16
C GLU A 4 15.24 19.37 -3.98
N GLU A 5 16.18 19.59 -4.90
CA GLU A 5 16.65 18.53 -5.80
C GLU A 5 17.24 17.31 -5.05
N HIS A 6 17.89 17.55 -3.92
CA HIS A 6 18.49 16.50 -3.11
C HIS A 6 17.48 15.69 -2.27
N ASP A 7 16.23 16.19 -2.14
CA ASP A 7 15.15 15.50 -1.40
C ASP A 7 14.22 14.68 -2.33
N ILE A 8 14.52 14.67 -3.64
CA ILE A 8 13.72 13.90 -4.60
C ILE A 8 13.93 12.41 -4.39
N VAL A 9 12.85 11.70 -4.06
CA VAL A 9 12.81 10.23 -3.99
C VAL A 9 12.37 9.69 -5.35
N ASP A 10 13.33 9.29 -6.19
CA ASP A 10 13.08 8.85 -7.57
C ASP A 10 13.33 7.35 -7.83
N GLY A 11 13.60 6.59 -6.78
CA GLY A 11 13.81 5.15 -6.83
C GLY A 11 15.19 4.71 -7.33
N LYS A 12 16.05 5.59 -7.79
CA LYS A 12 17.37 5.23 -8.37
C LYS A 12 18.32 4.54 -7.41
N LEU A 13 18.13 4.76 -6.10
CA LEU A 13 18.96 4.17 -5.05
C LEU A 13 18.45 2.80 -4.58
N ILE A 14 17.28 2.34 -5.08
CA ILE A 14 16.75 1.01 -4.78
C ILE A 14 17.68 -0.05 -5.33
N LYS A 15 17.98 -1.07 -4.52
CA LYS A 15 18.83 -2.21 -4.88
C LYS A 15 18.20 -3.54 -4.44
N GLU A 16 18.69 -4.63 -4.99
CA GLU A 16 18.31 -5.98 -4.54
C GLU A 16 18.57 -6.16 -3.04
N GLY A 17 17.61 -6.78 -2.34
CA GLY A 17 17.65 -7.01 -0.90
C GLY A 17 17.10 -5.86 -0.04
N ASP A 18 16.77 -4.69 -0.64
CA ASP A 18 16.01 -3.68 0.08
C ASP A 18 14.61 -4.21 0.40
N ILE A 19 14.03 -3.74 1.49
CA ILE A 19 12.73 -4.22 1.97
C ILE A 19 11.60 -3.26 1.61
N ILE A 20 10.40 -3.82 1.55
CA ILE A 20 9.17 -3.10 1.26
C ILE A 20 8.31 -3.09 2.51
N ILE A 21 8.06 -1.91 3.06
CA ILE A 21 7.13 -1.71 4.17
C ILE A 21 5.78 -1.29 3.61
N GLY A 22 4.73 -2.04 3.96
CA GLY A 22 3.35 -1.67 3.71
C GLY A 22 2.74 -0.97 4.92
N ILE A 23 2.05 0.13 4.69
CA ILE A 23 1.38 0.95 5.71
C ILE A 23 -0.12 0.80 5.55
N GLU A 24 -0.82 0.62 6.68
CA GLU A 24 -2.26 0.33 6.68
C GLU A 24 -3.09 1.36 5.90
N SER A 25 -4.16 0.86 5.28
CA SER A 25 -5.24 1.69 4.75
C SER A 25 -6.38 1.82 5.76
N SER A 26 -7.14 2.90 5.68
CA SER A 26 -8.38 3.07 6.46
C SER A 26 -9.54 2.18 5.95
N GLY A 27 -9.36 1.53 4.81
CA GLY A 27 -10.37 0.76 4.09
C GLY A 27 -10.12 0.74 2.59
N ILE A 28 -11.20 0.75 1.81
CA ILE A 28 -11.11 0.68 0.34
C ILE A 28 -10.54 1.95 -0.30
N HIS A 29 -10.38 3.01 0.50
CA HIS A 29 -10.05 4.34 0.01
C HIS A 29 -11.06 4.80 -1.06
N SER A 30 -10.59 5.36 -2.18
CA SER A 30 -11.47 5.83 -3.25
C SER A 30 -11.50 4.90 -4.48
N ASN A 31 -11.18 3.61 -4.32
CA ASN A 31 -11.01 2.67 -5.41
C ASN A 31 -12.03 1.52 -5.36
N GLY A 32 -12.30 0.91 -6.52
CA GLY A 32 -13.16 -0.27 -6.63
C GLY A 32 -14.66 -0.02 -6.52
N TYR A 33 -15.13 1.23 -6.48
CA TYR A 33 -16.56 1.55 -6.33
C TYR A 33 -17.42 1.05 -7.48
N SER A 34 -16.90 0.94 -8.70
CA SER A 34 -17.65 0.36 -9.83
C SER A 34 -18.08 -1.07 -9.52
N LEU A 35 -17.16 -1.90 -9.01
CA LEU A 35 -17.41 -3.27 -8.60
C LEU A 35 -18.37 -3.32 -7.40
N ILE A 36 -18.12 -2.54 -6.36
CA ILE A 36 -18.96 -2.46 -5.16
C ILE A 36 -20.39 -2.08 -5.53
N ASN A 37 -20.58 -1.04 -6.34
CA ASN A 37 -21.90 -0.61 -6.79
C ASN A 37 -22.62 -1.66 -7.63
N HIS A 38 -21.86 -2.42 -8.45
CA HIS A 38 -22.40 -3.55 -9.20
C HIS A 38 -22.93 -4.63 -8.25
N LEU A 39 -22.17 -5.03 -7.23
CA LEU A 39 -22.58 -6.02 -6.23
C LEU A 39 -23.82 -5.57 -5.42
N ILE A 40 -23.88 -4.29 -5.06
CA ILE A 40 -25.02 -3.72 -4.34
C ILE A 40 -26.29 -3.74 -5.22
N ARG A 41 -26.18 -3.33 -6.49
CA ARG A 41 -27.30 -3.36 -7.46
C ARG A 41 -27.83 -4.79 -7.69
N GLN A 42 -26.93 -5.78 -7.71
CA GLN A 42 -27.27 -7.20 -7.81
C GLN A 42 -27.80 -7.79 -6.49
N LYS A 43 -27.90 -7.00 -5.42
CA LYS A 43 -28.29 -7.44 -4.08
C LYS A 43 -27.37 -8.53 -3.47
N LYS A 44 -26.14 -8.68 -3.98
CA LYS A 44 -25.12 -9.59 -3.46
C LYS A 44 -24.43 -9.01 -2.21
N MET A 45 -24.42 -7.69 -2.05
CA MET A 45 -23.81 -7.00 -0.91
C MET A 45 -24.69 -5.84 -0.45
N LYS A 46 -24.69 -5.57 0.87
CA LYS A 46 -25.35 -4.39 1.44
C LYS A 46 -24.37 -3.21 1.48
N ALA A 47 -24.87 -2.00 1.25
CA ALA A 47 -24.12 -0.77 1.50
C ALA A 47 -23.95 -0.59 3.01
N THR A 48 -22.71 -0.40 3.46
CA THR A 48 -22.35 -0.24 4.87
C THR A 48 -21.40 0.96 5.02
N ARG A 49 -21.34 1.56 6.23
CA ARG A 49 -20.55 2.79 6.45
C ARG A 49 -19.06 2.62 6.23
N ASP A 50 -18.50 1.45 6.48
CA ASP A 50 -17.08 1.15 6.27
C ASP A 50 -16.64 1.24 4.81
N LEU A 51 -17.58 1.14 3.85
CA LEU A 51 -17.30 1.43 2.45
C LEU A 51 -17.07 2.93 2.17
N LEU A 52 -17.42 3.80 3.10
CA LEU A 52 -17.29 5.26 2.98
C LEU A 52 -16.24 5.82 3.94
N THR A 53 -15.40 4.98 4.52
CA THR A 53 -14.32 5.44 5.40
C THR A 53 -13.38 6.36 4.62
N PRO A 54 -13.11 7.58 5.10
CA PRO A 54 -12.22 8.50 4.41
C PRO A 54 -10.82 7.91 4.22
N THR A 55 -10.21 8.19 3.08
CA THR A 55 -8.82 7.83 2.78
C THR A 55 -7.87 8.48 3.78
N TYR A 56 -6.90 7.76 4.28
CA TYR A 56 -5.82 8.34 5.07
C TYR A 56 -4.99 9.32 4.25
N ILE A 57 -4.58 10.42 4.89
CA ILE A 57 -3.66 11.40 4.33
C ILE A 57 -2.26 11.09 4.87
N TYR A 58 -1.40 10.52 4.04
CA TYR A 58 -0.08 10.03 4.47
C TYR A 58 1.01 11.10 4.49
N THR A 59 0.73 12.36 4.13
CA THR A 59 1.74 13.42 3.98
C THR A 59 2.63 13.56 5.21
N SER A 60 2.03 13.81 6.39
CA SER A 60 2.82 13.99 7.62
C SER A 60 3.58 12.73 8.05
N LEU A 61 3.02 11.53 7.76
CA LEU A 61 3.71 10.27 8.01
C LEU A 61 4.94 10.15 7.13
N VAL A 62 4.81 10.43 5.83
CA VAL A 62 5.92 10.33 4.87
C VAL A 62 7.01 11.35 5.19
N GLU A 63 6.63 12.59 5.48
CA GLU A 63 7.59 13.64 5.88
C GLU A 63 8.39 13.24 7.13
N GLN A 64 7.72 12.74 8.18
CA GLN A 64 8.41 12.31 9.38
C GLN A 64 9.29 11.07 9.12
N LEU A 65 8.82 10.10 8.34
CA LEU A 65 9.58 8.92 8.00
C LEU A 65 10.85 9.26 7.22
N MET A 66 10.76 10.18 6.25
CA MET A 66 11.92 10.64 5.47
C MET A 66 12.97 11.38 6.30
N ASN A 67 12.58 11.96 7.45
CA ASN A 67 13.53 12.58 8.38
C ASN A 67 14.27 11.55 9.24
N GLU A 68 13.69 10.38 9.49
CA GLU A 68 14.22 9.37 10.41
C GLU A 68 14.96 8.23 9.71
N VAL A 69 14.52 7.86 8.48
CA VAL A 69 15.09 6.74 7.74
C VAL A 69 15.28 7.06 6.26
N PRO A 70 16.24 6.41 5.58
CA PRO A 70 16.42 6.55 4.14
C PRO A 70 15.24 5.94 3.39
N VAL A 71 14.34 6.74 2.84
CA VAL A 71 13.27 6.29 1.95
C VAL A 71 13.78 6.30 0.51
N LEU A 72 13.95 5.11 -0.09
CA LEU A 72 14.53 4.93 -1.43
C LEU A 72 13.48 4.99 -2.53
N GLY A 73 12.24 4.62 -2.22
CA GLY A 73 11.11 4.66 -3.12
C GLY A 73 9.80 4.66 -2.34
N MET A 74 8.73 5.16 -2.96
CA MET A 74 7.42 5.20 -2.32
C MET A 74 6.29 5.10 -3.33
N ALA A 75 5.16 4.55 -2.91
CA ALA A 75 3.97 4.41 -3.74
C ALA A 75 2.69 4.57 -2.92
N ASN A 76 1.82 5.48 -3.33
CA ASN A 76 0.44 5.53 -2.85
C ASN A 76 -0.38 4.46 -3.61
N ILE A 77 -1.01 3.55 -2.87
CA ILE A 77 -1.75 2.44 -3.46
C ILE A 77 -3.18 2.85 -3.79
N THR A 78 -3.43 3.01 -5.08
CA THR A 78 -4.71 3.45 -5.66
C THR A 78 -5.29 2.36 -6.58
N GLY A 79 -6.10 2.73 -7.58
CA GLY A 79 -6.58 1.79 -8.61
C GLY A 79 -5.42 1.04 -9.27
N GLY A 80 -5.59 -0.25 -9.48
CA GLY A 80 -4.52 -1.15 -9.91
C GLY A 80 -3.81 -1.88 -8.75
N GLY A 81 -4.12 -1.50 -7.49
CA GLY A 81 -3.56 -2.12 -6.28
C GLY A 81 -2.04 -2.04 -6.20
N ILE A 82 -1.45 -2.87 -5.34
CA ILE A 82 0.01 -2.97 -5.21
C ILE A 82 0.69 -3.33 -6.55
N PRO A 83 0.17 -4.29 -7.35
CA PRO A 83 0.84 -4.74 -8.56
C PRO A 83 1.10 -3.65 -9.61
N GLU A 84 0.22 -2.64 -9.69
CA GLU A 84 0.38 -1.58 -10.70
C GLU A 84 1.00 -0.30 -10.14
N ASN A 85 0.90 -0.05 -8.82
CA ASN A 85 1.41 1.19 -8.24
C ASN A 85 2.86 1.06 -7.75
N LEU A 86 3.17 0.01 -7.00
CA LEU A 86 4.49 -0.16 -6.40
C LEU A 86 5.64 -0.27 -7.43
N PRO A 87 5.52 -0.99 -8.56
CA PRO A 87 6.60 -1.09 -9.53
C PRO A 87 7.01 0.23 -10.19
N ARG A 88 6.17 1.27 -10.12
CA ARG A 88 6.45 2.57 -10.76
C ARG A 88 7.63 3.30 -10.15
N CYS A 89 7.97 3.03 -8.90
CA CYS A 89 9.15 3.64 -8.26
C CYS A 89 10.42 2.81 -8.41
N PHE A 90 10.38 1.67 -9.13
CA PHE A 90 11.54 0.79 -9.28
C PHE A 90 12.36 1.12 -10.52
N PRO A 91 13.69 1.08 -10.45
CA PRO A 91 14.55 1.17 -11.61
C PRO A 91 14.45 -0.09 -12.48
N LYS A 92 14.86 0.03 -13.76
CA LYS A 92 14.84 -1.12 -14.68
C LYS A 92 15.69 -2.28 -14.16
N GLY A 93 15.14 -3.49 -14.24
CA GLY A 93 15.80 -4.74 -13.83
C GLY A 93 15.52 -5.15 -12.39
N LEU A 94 14.90 -4.27 -11.59
CA LEU A 94 14.46 -4.61 -10.25
C LEU A 94 12.92 -4.68 -10.20
N ARG A 95 12.40 -5.53 -9.32
CA ARG A 95 10.96 -5.68 -9.13
C ARG A 95 10.62 -5.96 -7.66
N PRO A 96 9.42 -5.59 -7.20
CA PRO A 96 8.94 -5.99 -5.88
C PRO A 96 8.55 -7.48 -5.86
N HIS A 97 8.99 -8.19 -4.84
CA HIS A 97 8.44 -9.49 -4.45
C HIS A 97 7.58 -9.28 -3.19
N VAL A 98 6.26 -9.40 -3.33
CA VAL A 98 5.29 -9.10 -2.26
C VAL A 98 4.67 -10.37 -1.72
N ASP A 99 4.76 -10.59 -0.41
CA ASP A 99 4.06 -11.65 0.31
C ASP A 99 2.72 -11.15 0.85
N TYR A 100 1.63 -11.51 0.19
CA TYR A 100 0.27 -11.13 0.59
C TYR A 100 -0.22 -11.82 1.89
N ASN A 101 0.57 -12.73 2.47
CA ASN A 101 0.27 -13.35 3.76
C ASN A 101 0.94 -12.62 4.94
N SER A 102 1.77 -11.62 4.68
CA SER A 102 2.51 -10.89 5.72
C SER A 102 1.61 -9.95 6.56
N TRP A 103 0.38 -9.70 6.15
CA TRP A 103 -0.61 -8.93 6.92
C TRP A 103 -1.99 -9.58 6.87
N GLU A 104 -2.84 -9.24 7.85
CA GLU A 104 -4.21 -9.72 7.85
C GLU A 104 -5.09 -8.92 6.88
N LEU A 105 -5.78 -9.62 5.96
CA LEU A 105 -6.74 -9.00 5.05
C LEU A 105 -7.91 -8.40 5.85
N PRO A 106 -8.17 -7.07 5.76
CA PRO A 106 -9.26 -6.45 6.49
C PRO A 106 -10.64 -6.99 6.09
N ASN A 107 -11.57 -7.03 7.05
CA ASN A 107 -12.91 -7.63 6.88
C ASN A 107 -13.72 -7.04 5.71
N VAL A 108 -13.53 -5.77 5.39
CA VAL A 108 -14.21 -5.14 4.25
C VAL A 108 -13.86 -5.83 2.94
N PHE A 109 -12.58 -6.20 2.73
CA PHE A 109 -12.14 -6.91 1.52
C PHE A 109 -12.58 -8.38 1.52
N LYS A 110 -12.50 -9.07 2.68
CA LYS A 110 -13.05 -10.43 2.83
C LYS A 110 -14.53 -10.48 2.42
N ARG A 111 -15.30 -9.49 2.89
CA ARG A 111 -16.73 -9.38 2.56
C ARG A 111 -16.98 -9.13 1.08
N ILE A 112 -16.23 -8.20 0.45
CA ILE A 112 -16.37 -7.89 -0.99
C ILE A 112 -16.04 -9.14 -1.81
N MET A 113 -14.93 -9.81 -1.51
CA MET A 113 -14.47 -11.01 -2.19
C MET A 113 -15.52 -12.13 -2.13
N LEU A 114 -16.04 -12.43 -0.94
CA LEU A 114 -17.05 -13.47 -0.72
C LEU A 114 -18.38 -13.12 -1.38
N SER A 115 -18.84 -11.87 -1.26
CA SER A 115 -20.13 -11.44 -1.82
C SER A 115 -20.16 -11.48 -3.35
N GLY A 116 -19.04 -11.24 -3.98
CA GLY A 116 -18.89 -11.22 -5.44
C GLY A 116 -18.35 -12.52 -6.02
N GLU A 117 -17.93 -13.47 -5.18
CA GLU A 117 -17.16 -14.64 -5.61
C GLU A 117 -15.94 -14.23 -6.47
N ILE A 118 -15.27 -13.12 -6.03
CA ILE A 118 -14.23 -12.48 -6.80
C ILE A 118 -12.91 -13.25 -6.58
N PRO A 119 -12.21 -13.65 -7.65
CA PRO A 119 -10.90 -14.28 -7.50
C PRO A 119 -9.90 -13.35 -6.79
N GLU A 120 -8.99 -13.92 -6.01
CA GLU A 120 -7.97 -13.17 -5.27
C GLU A 120 -7.12 -12.28 -6.19
N GLU A 121 -6.75 -12.79 -7.37
CA GLU A 121 -5.98 -12.03 -8.36
C GLU A 121 -6.70 -10.79 -8.90
N GLU A 122 -8.02 -10.84 -8.98
CA GLU A 122 -8.83 -9.68 -9.35
C GLU A 122 -8.91 -8.67 -8.19
N MET A 123 -9.06 -9.17 -6.95
CA MET A 123 -9.03 -8.34 -5.76
C MET A 123 -7.72 -7.56 -5.64
N LYS A 124 -6.56 -8.19 -5.93
CA LYS A 124 -5.24 -7.54 -5.92
C LYS A 124 -5.12 -6.40 -6.93
N LYS A 125 -5.81 -6.49 -8.09
CA LYS A 125 -5.80 -5.46 -9.13
C LYS A 125 -6.77 -4.30 -8.86
N VAL A 126 -7.85 -4.55 -8.13
CA VAL A 126 -8.89 -3.54 -7.91
C VAL A 126 -8.67 -2.76 -6.63
N PHE A 127 -8.17 -3.42 -5.57
CA PHE A 127 -8.12 -2.88 -4.22
C PHE A 127 -6.70 -2.84 -3.62
N ASN A 128 -6.54 -1.99 -2.62
CA ASN A 128 -5.32 -1.89 -1.82
C ASN A 128 -5.13 -3.05 -0.82
N LEU A 129 -6.15 -3.85 -0.55
CA LEU A 129 -6.18 -5.01 0.34
C LEU A 129 -5.70 -4.74 1.78
N GLY A 130 -5.80 -3.50 2.23
CA GLY A 130 -5.37 -3.10 3.58
C GLY A 130 -4.04 -2.35 3.62
N ILE A 131 -3.33 -2.26 2.50
CA ILE A 131 -2.09 -1.49 2.36
C ILE A 131 -2.35 -0.25 1.52
N GLY A 132 -2.39 0.92 2.14
CA GLY A 132 -2.69 2.18 1.45
C GLY A 132 -1.47 2.92 0.94
N TYR A 133 -0.30 2.66 1.52
CA TYR A 133 0.98 3.25 1.12
C TYR A 133 2.11 2.25 1.27
N CYS A 134 3.09 2.30 0.37
CA CYS A 134 4.30 1.49 0.44
C CYS A 134 5.54 2.38 0.43
N VAL A 135 6.56 1.99 1.18
CA VAL A 135 7.90 2.57 1.11
C VAL A 135 8.94 1.48 0.92
N VAL A 136 10.00 1.79 0.17
CA VAL A 136 11.16 0.94 -0.02
C VAL A 136 12.31 1.55 0.78
N ILE A 137 12.94 0.77 1.63
CA ILE A 137 14.02 1.20 2.52
C ILE A 137 15.15 0.16 2.55
N PRO A 138 16.37 0.54 2.96
CA PRO A 138 17.42 -0.43 3.26
C PRO A 138 16.99 -1.37 4.39
N LYS A 139 17.39 -2.63 4.31
CA LYS A 139 17.01 -3.66 5.30
C LYS A 139 17.42 -3.29 6.72
N GLU A 140 18.56 -2.65 6.89
CA GLU A 140 19.07 -2.20 8.19
C GLU A 140 18.21 -1.14 8.86
N ALA A 141 17.35 -0.41 8.10
CA ALA A 141 16.45 0.61 8.62
C ALA A 141 15.05 0.08 9.01
N GLU A 142 14.81 -1.24 8.91
CA GLU A 142 13.51 -1.87 9.13
C GLU A 142 12.89 -1.53 10.49
N TYR A 143 13.69 -1.71 11.55
CA TYR A 143 13.23 -1.46 12.93
C TYR A 143 12.81 0.01 13.12
N ASP A 144 13.68 0.94 12.74
CA ASP A 144 13.45 2.38 12.91
C ASP A 144 12.24 2.85 12.09
N ALA A 145 12.05 2.30 10.88
CA ALA A 145 10.89 2.60 10.06
C ALA A 145 9.58 2.16 10.72
N HIS A 146 9.52 0.93 11.23
CA HIS A 146 8.33 0.44 11.93
C HIS A 146 8.05 1.23 13.22
N ASP A 147 9.08 1.57 13.99
CA ASP A 147 8.94 2.35 15.22
C ASP A 147 8.43 3.76 14.92
N THR A 148 8.98 4.43 13.91
CA THR A 148 8.53 5.74 13.44
C THR A 148 7.06 5.69 13.01
N ILE A 149 6.69 4.75 12.12
CA ILE A 149 5.31 4.62 11.64
C ILE A 149 4.33 4.38 12.79
N LYS A 150 4.70 3.53 13.74
CA LYS A 150 3.91 3.24 14.94
C LYS A 150 3.77 4.46 15.85
N SER A 151 4.82 5.26 16.02
CA SER A 151 4.80 6.47 16.85
C SER A 151 3.78 7.52 16.36
N ILE A 152 3.55 7.53 15.04
CA ILE A 152 2.56 8.41 14.38
C ILE A 152 1.14 7.83 14.45
N GLY A 153 1.00 6.56 14.87
CA GLY A 153 -0.30 5.91 15.09
C GLY A 153 -0.78 5.01 13.96
N TYR A 154 0.09 4.65 13.01
CA TYR A 154 -0.24 3.70 11.93
C TYR A 154 0.33 2.30 12.21
N LYS A 155 -0.32 1.29 11.64
CA LYS A 155 0.24 -0.06 11.55
C LYS A 155 1.05 -0.20 10.28
N SER A 156 2.09 -1.02 10.36
CA SER A 156 2.93 -1.35 9.21
C SER A 156 3.43 -2.79 9.28
N TRP A 157 3.77 -3.32 8.12
CA TRP A 157 4.28 -4.68 7.96
C TRP A 157 5.41 -4.68 6.93
N THR A 158 6.41 -5.49 7.13
CA THR A 158 7.35 -5.84 6.06
C THR A 158 6.62 -6.78 5.12
N ILE A 159 6.20 -6.27 3.97
CA ILE A 159 5.35 -6.99 3.00
C ILE A 159 6.14 -7.66 1.88
N GLY A 160 7.44 -7.46 1.83
CA GLY A 160 8.26 -8.05 0.80
C GLY A 160 9.65 -7.43 0.69
N GLU A 161 10.31 -7.79 -0.39
CA GLU A 161 11.68 -7.37 -0.69
C GLU A 161 11.87 -7.05 -2.18
N VAL A 162 12.96 -6.39 -2.49
CA VAL A 162 13.37 -6.05 -3.86
C VAL A 162 14.19 -7.21 -4.42
N VAL A 163 13.80 -7.68 -5.62
CA VAL A 163 14.48 -8.78 -6.34
C VAL A 163 14.82 -8.37 -7.78
N LEU A 164 15.72 -9.13 -8.41
CA LEU A 164 16.07 -8.99 -9.83
C LEU A 164 14.93 -9.40 -10.78
#